data_60888b14e579d9fe455ed1c982a566bc
#
_entry.id   60888b14e579d9fe455ed1c982a566bc
#
_cell.length_a   1.000
_cell.length_b   1.000
_cell.length_c   1.000
_cell.angle_alpha   90.00
_cell.angle_beta   90.00
_cell.angle_gamma   90.00
#
_symmetry.space_group_name_H-M   'P 1'
#
loop_
_entity.id
_entity.type
_entity.pdbx_description
1 polymer ?
#
loop_
_entity_poly.entity_id
_entity_poly.type
_entity_poly.pdbx_seq_one_letter_code
_entity_poly.pdbx_strand_id
1 'polypeptide(L)'
;KWYLSYSRFSEFVNTIYRVSDSPYGPWKTPKNDGIGGRRFYAAKSMADDSGRRFYFAWAHDRAERSDYGEWYWGGAFCIPHEVRQNSDGELDVMLPEEYRRVISSPVDYKIITGMGSVDVGNNSVCADAAGHCAYGFFDMGENKSAMLSCNIKINSVYDYFGLLLKSDADASVCAELRFEPAYGRVALYSLPMAVDPFWQQSCQAIPK
;
A
#
# COMPACT_ATOMS: atom_id res chain seq x y z
N LYS A 1 8.95 -16.51 -18.49
CA LYS A 1 9.36 -17.04 -17.19
C LYS A 1 8.26 -17.91 -16.57
N TRP A 2 8.64 -18.72 -15.60
CA TRP A 2 7.76 -19.49 -14.74
C TRP A 2 7.72 -18.87 -13.36
N TYR A 3 6.54 -18.85 -12.75
CA TYR A 3 6.31 -18.24 -11.43
C TYR A 3 5.66 -19.25 -10.51
N LEU A 4 6.30 -19.50 -9.39
CA LEU A 4 5.77 -20.34 -8.32
C LEU A 4 5.29 -19.42 -7.19
N SER A 5 3.97 -19.24 -7.07
CA SER A 5 3.37 -18.46 -5.99
C SER A 5 2.87 -19.36 -4.87
N TYR A 6 3.10 -18.93 -3.65
CA TYR A 6 2.66 -19.64 -2.45
C TYR A 6 2.41 -18.67 -1.30
N SER A 7 1.60 -19.10 -0.37
CA SER A 7 1.28 -18.30 0.82
C SER A 7 2.18 -18.66 1.97
N ARG A 8 2.61 -17.65 2.71
CA ARG A 8 3.42 -17.79 3.91
C ARG A 8 2.60 -17.37 5.12
N PHE A 9 2.30 -18.35 5.98
CA PHE A 9 1.66 -18.10 7.27
C PHE A 9 2.74 -17.96 8.34
N SER A 10 3.24 -16.76 8.48
CA SER A 10 4.24 -16.37 9.47
C SER A 10 3.94 -14.95 9.92
N GLU A 11 4.92 -14.23 10.42
CA GLU A 11 4.75 -12.83 10.87
C GLU A 11 4.11 -11.91 9.79
N PHE A 12 4.25 -12.24 8.52
CA PHE A 12 3.76 -11.41 7.42
C PHE A 12 2.43 -11.84 6.83
N VAL A 13 2.02 -13.08 6.96
CA VAL A 13 0.76 -13.61 6.40
C VAL A 13 0.48 -13.04 5.00
N ASN A 14 1.28 -13.44 4.04
CA ASN A 14 1.20 -12.90 2.68
C ASN A 14 1.41 -13.97 1.62
N THR A 15 1.13 -13.61 0.38
CA THR A 15 1.48 -14.41 -0.80
C THR A 15 2.76 -13.88 -1.41
N ILE A 16 3.70 -14.78 -1.64
CA ILE A 16 4.99 -14.48 -2.27
C ILE A 16 5.20 -15.38 -3.49
N TYR A 17 6.22 -15.07 -4.29
CA TYR A 17 6.55 -15.87 -5.47
C TYR A 17 8.05 -16.12 -5.63
N ARG A 18 8.35 -17.08 -6.48
CA ARG A 18 9.69 -17.37 -7.00
C ARG A 18 9.63 -17.39 -8.51
N VAL A 19 10.76 -17.10 -9.16
CA VAL A 19 10.89 -17.04 -10.62
C VAL A 19 11.91 -18.04 -11.12
N SER A 20 11.62 -18.66 -12.28
CA SER A 20 12.53 -19.57 -12.95
C SER A 20 12.40 -19.49 -14.47
N ASP A 21 13.43 -19.95 -15.17
CA ASP A 21 13.40 -20.16 -16.61
C ASP A 21 12.79 -21.51 -17.00
N SER A 22 12.58 -22.41 -16.03
CA SER A 22 12.04 -23.75 -16.23
C SER A 22 10.96 -24.05 -15.17
N PRO A 23 9.92 -24.86 -15.49
CA PRO A 23 8.93 -25.29 -14.51
C PRO A 23 9.52 -26.17 -13.41
N TYR A 24 10.70 -26.70 -13.62
CA TYR A 24 11.43 -27.55 -12.67
C TYR A 24 12.46 -26.79 -11.83
N GLY A 25 12.61 -25.50 -12.04
CA GLY A 25 13.63 -24.68 -11.37
C GLY A 25 14.97 -24.64 -12.15
N PRO A 26 16.05 -24.16 -11.54
CA PRO A 26 16.09 -23.66 -10.16
C PRO A 26 15.25 -22.39 -9.94
N TRP A 27 14.62 -22.31 -8.78
CA TRP A 27 13.78 -21.20 -8.39
C TRP A 27 14.60 -20.11 -7.69
N LYS A 28 14.44 -18.86 -8.13
CA LYS A 28 15.14 -17.70 -7.61
C LYS A 28 14.18 -16.78 -6.87
N THR A 29 14.66 -16.15 -5.82
CA THR A 29 13.94 -15.05 -5.15
C THR A 29 14.12 -13.77 -5.96
N PRO A 30 13.03 -13.10 -6.39
CA PRO A 30 13.12 -11.80 -7.03
C PRO A 30 13.51 -10.71 -6.03
N LYS A 31 13.75 -9.48 -6.50
CA LYS A 31 14.05 -8.33 -5.63
C LYS A 31 12.89 -8.01 -4.71
N ASN A 32 11.67 -8.09 -5.27
CA ASN A 32 10.43 -7.97 -4.52
C ASN A 32 9.58 -9.22 -4.78
N ASP A 33 9.45 -10.07 -3.78
CA ASP A 33 8.75 -11.35 -3.91
C ASP A 33 7.27 -11.30 -3.48
N GLY A 34 6.76 -10.15 -3.04
CA GLY A 34 5.38 -9.98 -2.61
C GLY A 34 4.41 -9.80 -3.77
N ILE A 35 3.31 -10.55 -3.78
CA ILE A 35 2.15 -10.33 -4.69
C ILE A 35 1.17 -9.32 -4.10
N GLY A 36 1.38 -8.86 -2.94
CA GLY A 36 0.58 -7.89 -2.23
C GLY A 36 1.18 -7.63 -0.88
N GLY A 37 0.54 -6.74 -0.14
CA GLY A 37 0.95 -6.42 1.22
C GLY A 37 0.64 -7.53 2.21
N ARG A 38 0.84 -7.21 3.48
CA ARG A 38 0.42 -8.03 4.60
C ARG A 38 -1.07 -8.36 4.48
N ARG A 39 -1.45 -9.59 4.81
CA ARG A 39 -2.81 -10.11 4.67
C ARG A 39 -3.33 -10.33 3.24
N PHE A 40 -2.52 -10.10 2.21
CA PHE A 40 -2.86 -10.59 0.88
C PHE A 40 -2.53 -12.09 0.83
N TYR A 41 -3.43 -12.91 1.43
CA TYR A 41 -3.13 -14.29 1.79
C TYR A 41 -3.91 -15.29 0.95
N ALA A 42 -3.36 -16.49 0.83
CA ALA A 42 -3.91 -17.62 0.08
C ALA A 42 -4.29 -17.27 -1.37
N ALA A 43 -3.55 -16.37 -2.00
CA ALA A 43 -3.87 -15.88 -3.31
C ALA A 43 -3.88 -16.98 -4.37
N LYS A 44 -4.86 -16.90 -5.25
CA LYS A 44 -4.99 -17.72 -6.45
C LYS A 44 -4.93 -16.84 -7.67
N SER A 45 -4.29 -17.30 -8.72
CA SER A 45 -4.20 -16.56 -9.97
C SER A 45 -5.10 -17.13 -11.04
N MET A 46 -5.61 -16.23 -11.87
CA MET A 46 -6.42 -16.58 -13.03
C MET A 46 -6.12 -15.58 -14.16
N ALA A 47 -6.16 -16.03 -15.39
CA ALA A 47 -6.07 -15.16 -16.57
C ALA A 47 -7.49 -14.85 -17.06
N ASP A 48 -7.67 -13.62 -17.60
CA ASP A 48 -8.86 -13.28 -18.35
C ASP A 48 -8.73 -13.70 -19.82
N ASP A 49 -9.79 -13.48 -20.61
CA ASP A 49 -9.83 -13.84 -22.03
C ASP A 49 -8.82 -13.06 -22.88
N SER A 50 -8.31 -11.94 -22.39
CA SER A 50 -7.25 -11.16 -23.05
C SER A 50 -5.85 -11.58 -22.65
N GLY A 51 -5.72 -12.55 -21.75
CA GLY A 51 -4.45 -13.06 -21.26
C GLY A 51 -3.83 -12.25 -20.11
N ARG A 52 -4.51 -11.22 -19.60
CA ARG A 52 -4.08 -10.52 -18.39
C ARG A 52 -4.23 -11.46 -17.20
N ARG A 53 -3.30 -11.43 -16.26
CA ARG A 53 -3.32 -12.29 -15.09
C ARG A 53 -3.59 -11.51 -13.82
N PHE A 54 -4.50 -12.04 -13.02
CA PHE A 54 -4.94 -11.45 -11.76
C PHE A 54 -4.70 -12.40 -10.62
N TYR A 55 -4.37 -11.85 -9.46
CA TYR A 55 -4.36 -12.56 -8.19
C TYR A 55 -5.53 -12.11 -7.32
N PHE A 56 -6.24 -13.08 -6.79
CA PHE A 56 -7.34 -12.91 -5.85
C PHE A 56 -6.90 -13.45 -4.51
N ALA A 57 -7.02 -12.67 -3.49
CA ALA A 57 -6.60 -13.04 -2.15
C ALA A 57 -7.67 -12.72 -1.11
N TRP A 58 -7.43 -13.21 0.05
CA TRP A 58 -8.29 -13.08 1.19
C TRP A 58 -7.54 -12.40 2.34
N ALA A 59 -8.17 -11.37 2.93
CA ALA A 59 -7.74 -10.74 4.16
C ALA A 59 -8.60 -11.29 5.30
N HIS A 60 -8.01 -12.13 6.13
CA HIS A 60 -8.70 -12.70 7.28
C HIS A 60 -8.90 -11.67 8.39
N ASP A 61 -9.94 -11.85 9.19
CA ASP A 61 -10.26 -11.01 10.34
C ASP A 61 -9.89 -11.65 11.67
N ARG A 62 -9.80 -10.82 12.70
CA ARG A 62 -9.74 -11.23 14.09
C ARG A 62 -11.02 -10.89 14.84
N ALA A 63 -11.26 -11.60 15.94
CA ALA A 63 -12.40 -11.37 16.82
C ALA A 63 -12.48 -9.90 17.23
N GLU A 64 -13.70 -9.37 17.22
CA GLU A 64 -14.00 -8.00 17.63
C GLU A 64 -13.24 -6.92 16.81
N ARG A 65 -12.66 -7.30 15.68
CA ARG A 65 -11.73 -6.47 14.90
C ARG A 65 -10.57 -5.93 15.74
N SER A 66 -10.22 -6.66 16.77
CA SER A 66 -9.14 -6.35 17.70
C SER A 66 -7.84 -6.97 17.21
N ASP A 67 -6.72 -6.26 17.38
CA ASP A 67 -5.39 -6.77 17.07
C ASP A 67 -4.99 -7.96 17.96
N TYR A 68 -5.64 -8.14 19.08
CA TYR A 68 -5.42 -9.22 20.07
C TYR A 68 -6.47 -10.32 20.01
N GLY A 69 -7.51 -10.16 19.18
CA GLY A 69 -8.59 -11.14 19.05
C GLY A 69 -8.12 -12.45 18.43
N GLU A 70 -8.88 -13.50 18.67
CA GLU A 70 -8.69 -14.79 17.99
C GLU A 70 -8.84 -14.64 16.48
N TRP A 71 -8.11 -15.46 15.72
CA TRP A 71 -8.21 -15.48 14.28
C TRP A 71 -9.54 -16.08 13.82
N TYR A 72 -10.22 -15.37 12.94
CA TYR A 72 -11.36 -15.91 12.22
C TYR A 72 -10.93 -16.40 10.85
N TRP A 73 -11.55 -17.49 10.40
CA TRP A 73 -11.43 -17.96 9.04
C TRP A 73 -12.35 -17.21 8.05
N GLY A 74 -13.10 -16.24 8.54
CA GLY A 74 -13.83 -15.26 7.74
C GLY A 74 -12.94 -14.09 7.33
N GLY A 75 -13.55 -13.03 6.87
CA GLY A 75 -12.89 -11.80 6.46
C GLY A 75 -13.41 -11.29 5.12
N ALA A 76 -12.59 -10.55 4.39
CA ALA A 76 -12.95 -9.92 3.14
C ALA A 76 -12.05 -10.38 1.99
N PHE A 77 -12.60 -10.38 0.76
CA PHE A 77 -11.75 -10.44 -0.43
C PHE A 77 -10.95 -9.14 -0.55
N CYS A 78 -9.66 -9.29 -0.81
CA CYS A 78 -8.82 -8.17 -1.20
C CYS A 78 -9.20 -7.66 -2.59
N ILE A 79 -8.91 -6.42 -2.88
CA ILE A 79 -8.95 -5.91 -4.25
C ILE A 79 -8.02 -6.79 -5.10
N PRO A 80 -8.47 -7.35 -6.22
CA PRO A 80 -7.62 -8.14 -7.09
C PRO A 80 -6.40 -7.34 -7.57
N HIS A 81 -5.27 -8.00 -7.69
CA HIS A 81 -4.05 -7.41 -8.22
C HIS A 81 -3.79 -7.95 -9.61
N GLU A 82 -3.63 -7.06 -10.59
CA GLU A 82 -3.11 -7.43 -11.90
C GLU A 82 -1.60 -7.58 -11.81
N VAL A 83 -1.04 -8.61 -12.47
CA VAL A 83 0.40 -8.80 -12.54
C VAL A 83 0.87 -8.86 -13.97
N ARG A 84 2.05 -8.27 -14.22
CA ARG A 84 2.72 -8.29 -15.51
C ARG A 84 4.19 -8.64 -15.33
N GLN A 85 4.72 -9.42 -16.25
CA GLN A 85 6.16 -9.63 -16.31
C GLN A 85 6.84 -8.34 -16.80
N ASN A 86 7.81 -7.85 -16.04
CA ASN A 86 8.65 -6.73 -16.44
C ASN A 86 9.88 -7.18 -17.24
N SER A 87 10.73 -6.22 -17.65
CA SER A 87 11.96 -6.48 -18.43
C SER A 87 12.95 -7.39 -17.72
N ASP A 88 12.98 -7.37 -16.40
CA ASP A 88 13.88 -8.20 -15.59
C ASP A 88 13.35 -9.64 -15.41
N GLY A 89 12.13 -9.89 -15.88
CA GLY A 89 11.44 -11.15 -15.70
C GLY A 89 10.80 -11.33 -14.33
N GLU A 90 10.70 -10.27 -13.56
CA GLU A 90 9.98 -10.23 -12.29
C GLU A 90 8.52 -9.78 -12.52
N LEU A 91 7.68 -9.83 -11.49
CA LEU A 91 6.28 -9.42 -11.58
C LEU A 91 6.09 -8.00 -11.06
N ASP A 92 5.59 -7.12 -11.92
CA ASP A 92 4.99 -5.87 -11.49
C ASP A 92 3.56 -6.16 -11.02
N VAL A 93 3.20 -5.59 -9.89
CA VAL A 93 1.88 -5.75 -9.27
C VAL A 93 1.16 -4.41 -9.32
N MET A 94 -0.04 -4.39 -9.87
CA MET A 94 -0.78 -3.15 -10.10
C MET A 94 -2.26 -3.27 -9.81
N LEU A 95 -2.89 -2.14 -9.58
CA LEU A 95 -4.34 -2.05 -9.50
C LEU A 95 -4.94 -2.18 -10.92
N PRO A 96 -5.90 -3.09 -11.13
CA PRO A 96 -6.61 -3.21 -12.41
C PRO A 96 -7.25 -1.89 -12.84
N GLU A 97 -7.20 -1.60 -14.14
CA GLU A 97 -7.74 -0.37 -14.70
C GLU A 97 -9.25 -0.21 -14.47
N GLU A 98 -9.97 -1.31 -14.35
CA GLU A 98 -11.39 -1.33 -14.05
C GLU A 98 -11.72 -0.62 -12.73
N TYR A 99 -10.88 -0.78 -11.71
CA TYR A 99 -11.04 -0.05 -10.45
C TYR A 99 -10.85 1.45 -10.61
N ARG A 100 -9.90 1.86 -11.44
CA ARG A 100 -9.67 3.29 -11.71
C ARG A 100 -10.89 3.93 -12.39
N ARG A 101 -11.55 3.20 -13.28
CA ARG A 101 -12.75 3.68 -13.98
C ARG A 101 -13.96 3.81 -13.06
N VAL A 102 -14.12 2.89 -12.11
CA VAL A 102 -15.22 2.95 -11.14
C VAL A 102 -15.04 4.10 -10.15
N ILE A 103 -13.78 4.47 -9.83
CA ILE A 103 -13.46 5.56 -8.90
C ILE A 103 -12.99 6.77 -9.72
N SER A 104 -13.85 7.27 -10.61
CA SER A 104 -13.47 8.33 -11.58
C SER A 104 -14.10 9.69 -11.26
N SER A 105 -15.06 9.75 -10.36
CA SER A 105 -15.70 11.02 -9.99
C SER A 105 -14.75 11.85 -9.13
N PRO A 106 -14.43 13.09 -9.54
CA PRO A 106 -13.63 13.99 -8.73
C PRO A 106 -14.29 14.23 -7.36
N VAL A 107 -13.48 14.34 -6.34
CA VAL A 107 -13.92 14.71 -4.99
C VAL A 107 -13.49 16.14 -4.73
N ASP A 108 -14.42 17.00 -4.38
CA ASP A 108 -14.11 18.34 -3.91
C ASP A 108 -13.43 18.24 -2.54
N TYR A 109 -12.42 19.07 -2.34
CA TYR A 109 -11.69 19.11 -1.08
C TYR A 109 -11.38 20.55 -0.68
N LYS A 110 -11.22 20.76 0.62
CA LYS A 110 -10.69 22.00 1.19
C LYS A 110 -9.32 21.69 1.79
N ILE A 111 -8.42 22.65 1.68
CA ILE A 111 -7.11 22.53 2.32
C ILE A 111 -7.13 23.36 3.59
N ILE A 112 -6.78 22.73 4.69
CA ILE A 112 -6.64 23.33 6.01
C ILE A 112 -5.15 23.32 6.35
N THR A 113 -4.58 24.47 6.58
CA THR A 113 -3.18 24.60 7.00
C THR A 113 -3.02 24.06 8.43
N GLY A 114 -2.10 23.14 8.62
CA GLY A 114 -1.73 22.60 9.92
C GLY A 114 -0.52 23.33 10.52
N MET A 115 0.68 22.82 10.29
CA MET A 115 1.93 23.32 10.82
C MET A 115 2.94 23.52 9.70
N GLY A 116 3.90 24.45 9.91
CA GLY A 116 4.93 24.76 8.94
C GLY A 116 4.43 25.58 7.75
N SER A 117 5.24 25.67 6.71
CA SER A 117 4.88 26.33 5.46
C SER A 117 4.23 25.32 4.51
N VAL A 118 2.98 25.56 4.15
CA VAL A 118 2.25 24.74 3.18
C VAL A 118 1.65 25.66 2.13
N ASP A 119 2.25 25.66 0.95
CA ASP A 119 1.78 26.42 -0.21
C ASP A 119 0.90 25.55 -1.09
N VAL A 120 -0.27 26.06 -1.44
CA VAL A 120 -1.27 25.35 -2.23
C VAL A 120 -1.40 26.02 -3.60
N GLY A 121 -0.98 25.31 -4.62
CA GLY A 121 -1.23 25.69 -6.03
C GLY A 121 -2.47 24.98 -6.58
N ASN A 122 -2.81 25.26 -7.84
CA ASN A 122 -4.00 24.70 -8.49
C ASN A 122 -4.04 23.15 -8.51
N ASN A 123 -2.89 22.50 -8.69
CA ASN A 123 -2.76 21.04 -8.73
C ASN A 123 -1.51 20.56 -7.98
N SER A 124 -1.02 21.33 -7.04
CA SER A 124 0.19 21.01 -6.29
C SER A 124 0.10 21.50 -4.85
N VAL A 125 0.72 20.77 -3.97
CA VAL A 125 0.95 21.18 -2.60
C VAL A 125 2.45 21.09 -2.36
N CYS A 126 3.03 22.17 -1.85
CA CYS A 126 4.42 22.21 -1.42
C CYS A 126 4.45 22.37 0.09
N ALA A 127 5.08 21.44 0.79
CA ALA A 127 5.29 21.52 2.22
C ALA A 127 6.79 21.76 2.49
N ASP A 128 7.11 22.80 3.25
CA ASP A 128 8.47 23.12 3.69
C ASP A 128 8.54 23.02 5.21
N ALA A 129 9.26 22.02 5.66
CA ALA A 129 9.40 21.73 7.09
C ALA A 129 10.41 22.64 7.81
N ALA A 130 11.26 23.38 7.10
CA ALA A 130 12.20 24.37 7.64
C ALA A 130 12.89 23.95 8.97
N GLY A 131 13.35 22.70 9.03
CA GLY A 131 14.06 22.14 10.19
C GLY A 131 13.16 21.47 11.25
N HIS A 132 11.84 21.45 11.05
CA HIS A 132 10.88 20.81 11.96
C HIS A 132 9.96 19.85 11.18
N CYS A 133 8.68 20.19 11.12
CA CYS A 133 7.71 19.49 10.31
C CYS A 133 6.77 20.46 9.62
N ALA A 134 6.16 20.03 8.51
CA ALA A 134 5.10 20.75 7.84
C ALA A 134 4.01 19.77 7.44
N TYR A 135 2.76 20.14 7.67
CA TYR A 135 1.61 19.35 7.24
C TYR A 135 0.38 20.23 7.02
N GLY A 136 -0.49 19.74 6.16
CA GLY A 136 -1.81 20.29 5.93
C GLY A 136 -2.81 19.17 5.78
N PHE A 137 -4.08 19.50 5.87
CA PHE A 137 -5.18 18.55 5.75
C PHE A 137 -5.97 18.79 4.48
N PHE A 138 -6.41 17.70 3.85
CA PHE A 138 -7.39 17.71 2.79
C PHE A 138 -8.73 17.24 3.38
N ASP A 139 -9.60 18.20 3.67
CA ASP A 139 -10.97 17.87 4.08
C ASP A 139 -11.79 17.51 2.84
N MET A 140 -12.11 16.25 2.72
CA MET A 140 -12.93 15.68 1.64
C MET A 140 -14.38 15.44 2.06
N GLY A 141 -14.81 16.01 3.19
CA GLY A 141 -16.13 15.79 3.74
C GLY A 141 -16.40 14.34 4.14
N GLU A 142 -17.63 13.89 3.99
CA GLU A 142 -18.07 12.55 4.41
C GLU A 142 -17.69 11.41 3.43
N ASN A 143 -16.73 11.62 2.53
CA ASN A 143 -16.33 10.58 1.58
C ASN A 143 -15.69 9.40 2.31
N LYS A 144 -16.33 8.23 2.20
CA LYS A 144 -15.90 6.99 2.87
C LYS A 144 -14.82 6.25 2.10
N SER A 145 -14.74 6.47 0.79
CA SER A 145 -13.79 5.80 -0.10
C SER A 145 -13.34 6.76 -1.18
N ALA A 146 -12.03 6.88 -1.35
CA ALA A 146 -11.44 7.72 -2.38
C ALA A 146 -10.15 7.08 -2.89
N MET A 147 -9.75 7.46 -4.09
CA MET A 147 -8.44 7.16 -4.64
C MET A 147 -7.66 8.46 -4.76
N LEU A 148 -6.49 8.50 -4.13
CA LEU A 148 -5.54 9.59 -4.29
C LEU A 148 -4.49 9.18 -5.31
N SER A 149 -4.27 10.03 -6.30
CA SER A 149 -3.16 9.90 -7.26
C SER A 149 -2.34 11.18 -7.22
N CYS A 150 -1.05 11.07 -6.94
CA CYS A 150 -0.16 12.22 -6.90
C CYS A 150 1.25 11.84 -7.35
N ASN A 151 1.98 12.86 -7.82
CA ASN A 151 3.41 12.76 -8.05
C ASN A 151 4.13 13.48 -6.91
N ILE A 152 5.05 12.78 -6.25
CA ILE A 152 5.80 13.34 -5.14
C ILE A 152 7.21 13.68 -5.63
N LYS A 153 7.59 14.94 -5.50
CA LYS A 153 8.94 15.41 -5.77
C LYS A 153 9.61 15.81 -4.46
N ILE A 154 10.74 15.19 -4.18
CA ILE A 154 11.55 15.48 -2.98
C ILE A 154 12.65 16.44 -3.40
N ASN A 155 12.70 17.60 -2.78
CA ASN A 155 13.68 18.66 -3.10
C ASN A 155 14.86 18.71 -2.13
N SER A 156 14.80 18.01 -1.00
CA SER A 156 15.89 17.91 -0.05
C SER A 156 15.88 16.57 0.69
N VAL A 157 16.83 16.36 1.58
CA VAL A 157 16.92 15.12 2.36
C VAL A 157 16.01 15.26 3.59
N TYR A 158 15.11 14.31 3.74
CA TYR A 158 14.19 14.19 4.86
C TYR A 158 14.33 12.82 5.51
N ASP A 159 14.05 12.74 6.80
CA ASP A 159 13.97 11.45 7.49
C ASP A 159 12.81 10.62 6.94
N TYR A 160 11.65 11.25 6.83
CA TYR A 160 10.47 10.68 6.20
C TYR A 160 9.46 11.75 5.78
N PHE A 161 8.56 11.39 4.90
CA PHE A 161 7.38 12.16 4.53
C PHE A 161 6.24 11.19 4.23
N GLY A 162 5.01 11.68 4.13
CA GLY A 162 3.90 10.78 3.84
C GLY A 162 2.53 11.42 3.84
N LEU A 163 1.54 10.56 3.99
CA LEU A 163 0.13 10.91 3.98
C LEU A 163 -0.52 10.35 5.24
N LEU A 164 -1.22 11.19 5.97
CA LEU A 164 -2.11 10.80 7.06
C LEU A 164 -3.50 10.56 6.47
N LEU A 165 -3.96 9.32 6.51
CA LEU A 165 -5.23 8.90 5.93
C LEU A 165 -6.27 8.76 7.03
N LYS A 166 -7.49 9.27 6.80
CA LYS A 166 -8.60 9.24 7.77
C LYS A 166 -8.18 9.80 9.14
N SER A 167 -7.49 10.93 9.11
CA SER A 167 -7.00 11.60 10.30
C SER A 167 -8.13 12.35 11.01
N ASP A 168 -8.10 12.34 12.33
CA ASP A 168 -8.79 13.34 13.14
C ASP A 168 -8.06 14.70 13.07
N ALA A 169 -8.66 15.73 13.68
CA ALA A 169 -8.18 17.10 13.53
C ALA A 169 -6.77 17.37 14.11
N ASP A 170 -6.35 16.57 15.07
CA ASP A 170 -5.03 16.67 15.72
C ASP A 170 -4.03 15.58 15.29
N ALA A 171 -4.43 14.75 14.32
CA ALA A 171 -3.62 13.62 13.81
C ALA A 171 -3.28 12.56 14.86
N SER A 172 -4.03 12.49 15.96
CA SER A 172 -3.81 11.47 16.99
C SER A 172 -4.31 10.09 16.61
N VAL A 173 -5.32 10.04 15.72
CA VAL A 173 -5.85 8.79 15.15
C VAL A 173 -5.82 8.88 13.63
N CYS A 174 -5.04 8.06 12.99
CA CYS A 174 -4.94 7.99 11.53
C CYS A 174 -4.27 6.70 11.05
N ALA A 175 -4.33 6.46 9.74
CA ALA A 175 -3.41 5.55 9.06
C ALA A 175 -2.34 6.39 8.35
N GLU A 176 -1.08 6.18 8.67
CA GLU A 176 0.04 6.91 8.11
C GLU A 176 0.71 6.08 7.01
N LEU A 177 0.66 6.55 5.78
CA LEU A 177 1.49 6.04 4.69
C LEU A 177 2.79 6.84 4.68
N ARG A 178 3.86 6.22 5.17
CA ARG A 178 5.17 6.84 5.38
C ARG A 178 6.16 6.40 4.32
N PHE A 179 6.83 7.35 3.71
CA PHE A 179 7.96 7.14 2.81
C PHE A 179 9.25 7.43 3.55
N GLU A 180 10.15 6.47 3.60
CA GLU A 180 11.42 6.54 4.32
C GLU A 180 12.59 6.34 3.33
N PRO A 181 13.04 7.41 2.65
CA PRO A 181 14.04 7.31 1.57
C PRO A 181 15.36 6.72 2.02
N ALA A 182 15.81 7.02 3.24
CA ALA A 182 17.05 6.49 3.80
C ALA A 182 17.05 4.96 3.90
N TYR A 183 15.88 4.36 4.07
CA TYR A 183 15.69 2.90 4.15
C TYR A 183 15.18 2.29 2.85
N GLY A 184 14.89 3.11 1.83
CA GLY A 184 14.33 2.64 0.55
C GLY A 184 13.00 1.90 0.72
N ARG A 185 12.14 2.37 1.63
CA ARG A 185 10.88 1.67 1.94
C ARG A 185 9.69 2.62 2.04
N VAL A 186 8.50 2.05 1.84
CA VAL A 186 7.21 2.63 2.18
C VAL A 186 6.58 1.79 3.28
N ALA A 187 6.08 2.42 4.31
CA ALA A 187 5.44 1.76 5.45
C ALA A 187 4.04 2.32 5.69
N LEU A 188 3.13 1.46 6.10
CA LEU A 188 1.79 1.85 6.56
C LEU A 188 1.72 1.60 8.07
N TYR A 189 1.43 2.65 8.81
CA TYR A 189 1.25 2.60 10.26
C TYR A 189 -0.18 2.96 10.64
N SER A 190 -0.67 2.42 11.74
CA SER A 190 -1.87 2.91 12.42
C SER A 190 -1.45 3.74 13.62
N LEU A 191 -2.05 4.90 13.80
CA LEU A 191 -1.87 5.73 14.99
C LEU A 191 -3.18 5.77 15.80
N PRO A 192 -3.14 5.63 17.12
CA PRO A 192 -1.95 5.32 17.92
C PRO A 192 -1.34 3.98 17.50
N MET A 193 -0.03 3.86 17.62
CA MET A 193 0.66 2.64 17.21
C MET A 193 0.15 1.47 18.03
N ALA A 194 -0.36 0.44 17.34
CA ALA A 194 -0.77 -0.78 18.00
C ALA A 194 0.43 -1.43 18.69
N VAL A 195 0.22 -1.93 19.92
CA VAL A 195 1.25 -2.63 20.69
C VAL A 195 1.61 -3.97 20.02
N ASP A 196 0.71 -4.53 19.21
CA ASP A 196 0.96 -5.74 18.43
C ASP A 196 1.81 -5.43 17.19
N PRO A 197 3.09 -5.87 17.13
CA PRO A 197 3.96 -5.66 16.00
C PRO A 197 3.42 -6.27 14.70
N PHE A 198 2.46 -7.17 14.79
CA PHE A 198 1.81 -7.79 13.65
C PHE A 198 1.03 -6.79 12.78
N TRP A 199 0.53 -5.70 13.38
CA TRP A 199 -0.23 -4.67 12.69
C TRP A 199 0.61 -3.45 12.28
N GLN A 200 1.81 -3.33 12.80
CA GLN A 200 2.60 -2.12 12.68
C GLN A 200 3.23 -1.90 11.31
N GLN A 201 3.30 -2.90 10.44
CA GLN A 201 4.07 -2.71 9.21
C GLN A 201 3.59 -3.54 8.05
N SER A 202 3.03 -2.85 7.06
CA SER A 202 3.07 -3.28 5.68
C SER A 202 4.20 -2.52 5.00
N CYS A 203 5.42 -3.04 5.05
CA CYS A 203 6.56 -2.42 4.37
C CYS A 203 6.70 -3.02 2.97
N GLN A 204 6.76 -2.17 1.98
CA GLN A 204 7.17 -2.54 0.62
C GLN A 204 8.42 -1.75 0.25
N ALA A 205 9.35 -2.40 -0.42
CA ALA A 205 10.48 -1.69 -1.01
C ALA A 205 9.96 -0.67 -2.04
N ILE A 206 10.49 0.54 -2.01
CA ILE A 206 10.24 1.51 -3.08
C ILE A 206 10.94 0.98 -4.33
N PRO A 207 10.26 0.77 -5.44
CA PRO A 207 10.93 0.47 -6.71
C PRO A 207 11.92 1.60 -7.00
N LYS A 208 13.15 1.23 -7.32
CA LYS A 208 14.17 2.20 -7.73
C LYS A 208 13.91 2.65 -9.15
#